data_b924d795f68e0ba4446fab77009b6c32
#
_entry.id   b924d795f68e0ba4446fab77009b6c32
#
_cell.length_a   1.000
_cell.length_b   1.000
_cell.length_c   1.000
_cell.angle_alpha   90.00
_cell.angle_beta   90.00
_cell.angle_gamma   90.00
#
_symmetry.space_group_name_H-M   'P 1'
#
loop_
_entity.id
_entity.type
_entity.pdbx_description
1 polymer ?
#
loop_
_entity_poly.entity_id
_entity_poly.type
_entity_poly.pdbx_seq_one_letter_code
_entity_poly.pdbx_strand_id
1 'polypeptide(L)'
;TRAAIFQDNKILLVQENDGLWSLPGGWCDVDQSVKDNVIKEVKEEAGLEVEAKRVVAILDKHKNNPAKSAHRVTKVFILCKVIGGEFQPNLETIGSAYFELNDLPQLSLGKNTPEQIALCFEACHAKHWETRFD
;
A
#
# COMPACT_ATOMS: atom_id res chain seq x y z
N THR A 1 4.88 2.79 5.55
CA THR A 1 3.50 3.05 5.09
C THR A 1 3.17 2.20 3.87
N ARG A 2 1.88 1.93 3.65
CA ARG A 2 1.35 1.28 2.45
C ARG A 2 0.08 2.00 2.02
N ALA A 3 0.00 2.38 0.74
CA ALA A 3 -1.13 3.11 0.19
C ALA A 3 -2.15 2.16 -0.44
N ALA A 4 -3.41 2.28 -0.06
CA ALA A 4 -4.53 1.62 -0.72
C ALA A 4 -5.21 2.61 -1.67
N ILE A 5 -5.07 2.37 -2.96
CA ILE A 5 -5.56 3.26 -4.03
C ILE A 5 -6.49 2.44 -4.93
N PHE A 6 -7.69 2.94 -5.18
CA PHE A 6 -8.72 2.21 -5.91
C PHE A 6 -9.19 2.96 -7.15
N GLN A 7 -9.49 2.19 -8.20
CA GLN A 7 -10.16 2.65 -9.41
C GLN A 7 -11.00 1.50 -9.94
N ASP A 8 -12.29 1.76 -10.21
CA ASP A 8 -13.21 0.75 -10.78
C ASP A 8 -13.22 -0.58 -9.99
N ASN A 9 -13.24 -0.48 -8.67
CA ASN A 9 -13.23 -1.62 -7.74
C ASN A 9 -11.98 -2.50 -7.85
N LYS A 10 -10.87 -1.91 -8.27
CA LYS A 10 -9.56 -2.56 -8.35
C LYS A 10 -8.55 -1.77 -7.53
N ILE A 11 -7.57 -2.47 -6.97
CA ILE A 11 -6.52 -1.86 -6.16
C ILE A 11 -5.24 -1.70 -6.97
N LEU A 12 -4.56 -0.58 -6.78
CA LEU A 12 -3.28 -0.31 -7.42
C LEU A 12 -2.16 -1.09 -6.73
N LEU A 13 -1.40 -1.83 -7.53
CA LEU A 13 -0.13 -2.42 -7.11
C LEU A 13 0.98 -1.94 -8.04
N VAL A 14 2.18 -1.90 -7.52
CA VAL A 14 3.40 -1.62 -8.28
C VAL A 14 4.27 -2.87 -8.33
N GLN A 15 4.96 -3.07 -9.44
CA GLN A 15 5.86 -4.19 -9.64
C GLN A 15 7.29 -3.75 -9.39
N GLU A 16 7.98 -4.46 -8.52
CA GLU A 16 9.39 -4.22 -8.24
C GLU A 16 10.30 -4.97 -9.21
N ASN A 17 11.61 -4.68 -9.14
CA ASN A 17 12.59 -5.27 -10.04
C ASN A 17 12.70 -6.80 -9.96
N ASP A 18 12.28 -7.40 -8.83
CA ASP A 18 12.21 -8.85 -8.65
C ASP A 18 10.96 -9.50 -9.27
N GLY A 19 10.10 -8.69 -9.88
CA GLY A 19 8.85 -9.15 -10.50
C GLY A 19 7.67 -9.29 -9.55
N LEU A 20 7.87 -9.10 -8.25
CA LEU A 20 6.79 -9.18 -7.25
C LEU A 20 6.04 -7.87 -7.13
N TRP A 21 4.78 -7.96 -6.74
CA TRP A 21 3.87 -6.83 -6.64
C TRP A 21 3.56 -6.46 -5.20
N SER A 22 3.40 -5.17 -4.97
CA SER A 22 3.05 -4.65 -3.64
C SER A 22 2.25 -3.36 -3.72
N LEU A 23 1.57 -3.03 -2.62
CA LEU A 23 1.01 -1.69 -2.44
C LEU A 23 2.16 -0.67 -2.42
N PRO A 24 1.99 0.49 -3.07
CA PRO A 24 2.98 1.56 -2.98
C PRO A 24 3.22 1.95 -1.52
N GLY A 25 4.47 2.17 -1.16
CA GLY A 25 4.82 2.56 0.19
C GLY A 25 6.28 2.28 0.52
N GLY A 26 6.70 2.71 1.69
CA GLY A 26 8.07 2.54 2.13
C GLY A 26 8.26 2.92 3.60
N TRP A 27 9.51 3.00 3.98
CA TRP A 27 9.89 3.42 5.32
C TRP A 27 9.45 4.86 5.58
N CYS A 28 8.94 5.11 6.78
CA CYS A 28 8.60 6.46 7.21
C CYS A 28 9.85 7.10 7.80
N ASP A 29 10.34 8.16 7.15
CA ASP A 29 11.50 8.91 7.64
C ASP A 29 11.15 9.62 8.96
N VAL A 30 12.16 9.80 9.81
CA VAL A 30 11.96 10.34 11.16
C VAL A 30 11.46 11.78 11.17
N ASP A 31 11.68 12.52 10.10
CA ASP A 31 11.25 13.91 9.94
C ASP A 31 9.93 14.07 9.19
N GLN A 32 9.24 12.95 8.89
CA GLN A 32 7.98 12.95 8.15
C GLN A 32 6.83 12.41 8.99
N SER A 33 5.65 12.98 8.79
CA SER A 33 4.43 12.37 9.27
C SER A 33 4.09 11.13 8.44
N VAL A 34 3.30 10.22 8.99
CA VAL A 34 2.79 9.05 8.26
C VAL A 34 2.04 9.48 7.00
N LYS A 35 1.26 10.56 7.09
CA LYS A 35 0.52 11.12 5.98
C LYS A 35 1.43 11.62 4.86
N ASP A 36 2.43 12.43 5.22
CA ASP A 36 3.37 12.98 4.24
C ASP A 36 4.21 11.88 3.59
N ASN A 37 4.61 10.89 4.38
CA ASN A 37 5.38 9.76 3.88
C ASN A 37 4.62 8.95 2.83
N VAL A 38 3.37 8.59 3.09
CA VAL A 38 2.61 7.80 2.11
C VAL A 38 2.40 8.56 0.80
N ILE A 39 2.15 9.86 0.87
CA ILE A 39 2.00 10.72 -0.31
C ILE A 39 3.30 10.74 -1.13
N LYS A 40 4.42 10.92 -0.45
CA LYS A 40 5.75 10.91 -1.07
C LYS A 40 6.04 9.56 -1.75
N GLU A 41 5.82 8.45 -1.04
CA GLU A 41 6.10 7.11 -1.57
C GLU A 41 5.24 6.77 -2.79
N VAL A 42 3.97 7.16 -2.79
CA VAL A 42 3.10 6.98 -3.95
C VAL A 42 3.62 7.78 -5.15
N LYS A 43 4.09 8.99 -4.92
CA LYS A 43 4.67 9.81 -6.00
C LYS A 43 5.93 9.18 -6.57
N GLU A 44 6.82 8.70 -5.72
CA GLU A 44 8.08 8.10 -6.13
C GLU A 44 7.90 6.76 -6.87
N GLU A 45 7.03 5.89 -6.35
CA GLU A 45 6.87 4.53 -6.88
C GLU A 45 5.80 4.40 -7.96
N ALA A 46 4.73 5.18 -7.89
CA ALA A 46 3.60 5.07 -8.81
C ALA A 46 3.40 6.31 -9.70
N GLY A 47 4.13 7.39 -9.45
CA GLY A 47 4.01 8.64 -10.22
C GLY A 47 2.71 9.39 -9.98
N LEU A 48 1.90 8.97 -9.01
CA LEU A 48 0.58 9.54 -8.75
C LEU A 48 0.63 10.59 -7.64
N GLU A 49 -0.21 11.60 -7.78
CA GLU A 49 -0.50 12.55 -6.72
C GLU A 49 -1.78 12.09 -6.01
N VAL A 50 -1.72 11.98 -4.69
CA VAL A 50 -2.84 11.46 -3.90
C VAL A 50 -3.13 12.32 -2.68
N GLU A 51 -4.38 12.22 -2.22
CA GLU A 51 -4.77 12.65 -0.88
C GLU A 51 -4.86 11.43 0.02
N ALA A 52 -4.26 11.50 1.20
CA ALA A 52 -4.44 10.49 2.24
C ALA A 52 -5.78 10.75 2.97
N LYS A 53 -6.68 9.77 2.94
CA LYS A 53 -8.04 9.93 3.43
C LYS A 53 -8.26 9.40 4.85
N ARG A 54 -7.82 8.18 5.12
CA ARG A 54 -7.96 7.56 6.44
C ARG A 54 -7.01 6.39 6.61
N VAL A 55 -6.73 6.07 7.85
CA VAL A 55 -5.93 4.90 8.21
C VAL A 55 -6.84 3.66 8.16
N VAL A 56 -6.44 2.70 7.34
CA VAL A 56 -7.13 1.41 7.23
C VAL A 56 -6.75 0.52 8.40
N ALA A 57 -5.45 0.36 8.62
CA ALA A 57 -4.95 -0.53 9.66
C ALA A 57 -3.54 -0.14 10.11
N ILE A 58 -3.23 -0.53 11.34
CA ILE A 58 -1.90 -0.45 11.93
C ILE A 58 -1.55 -1.87 12.39
N LEU A 59 -0.63 -2.54 11.70
CA LEU A 59 -0.37 -3.95 11.90
C LEU A 59 1.12 -4.22 12.17
N ASP A 60 1.38 -5.09 13.15
CA ASP A 60 2.73 -5.61 13.41
C ASP A 60 3.09 -6.62 12.31
N LYS A 61 4.18 -6.35 11.60
CA LYS A 61 4.69 -7.24 10.55
C LYS A 61 4.97 -8.65 11.09
N HIS A 62 5.48 -8.76 12.30
CA HIS A 62 5.84 -10.04 12.90
C HIS A 62 4.66 -10.97 13.11
N LYS A 63 3.49 -10.37 13.43
CA LYS A 63 2.24 -11.13 13.62
C LYS A 63 1.54 -11.46 12.31
N ASN A 64 1.64 -10.57 11.33
CA ASN A 64 0.73 -10.56 10.17
C ASN A 64 1.39 -10.94 8.84
N ASN A 65 2.71 -11.03 8.77
CA ASN A 65 3.41 -11.39 7.54
C ASN A 65 4.27 -12.64 7.77
N PRO A 66 4.41 -13.51 6.75
CA PRO A 66 5.08 -14.80 6.93
C PRO A 66 6.59 -14.69 7.15
N ALA A 67 7.24 -13.70 6.57
CA ALA A 67 8.69 -13.52 6.70
C ALA A 67 9.02 -12.77 7.98
N LYS A 68 9.74 -13.42 8.87
CA LYS A 68 10.25 -12.79 10.08
C LYS A 68 11.54 -12.01 9.74
N SER A 69 11.69 -10.86 10.35
CA SER A 69 12.92 -10.08 10.24
C SER A 69 13.49 -9.80 11.62
N ALA A 70 14.77 -9.42 11.68
CA ALA A 70 15.42 -9.04 12.93
C ALA A 70 14.78 -7.78 13.56
N HIS A 71 14.13 -6.98 12.74
CA HIS A 71 13.51 -5.73 13.19
C HIS A 71 11.99 -5.87 13.29
N ARG A 72 11.43 -5.34 14.38
CA ARG A 72 9.99 -5.16 14.50
C ARG A 72 9.58 -3.98 13.63
N VAL A 73 8.56 -4.17 12.82
CA VAL A 73 8.05 -3.16 11.90
C VAL A 73 6.55 -3.01 12.11
N THR A 74 6.14 -1.79 12.37
CA THR A 74 4.72 -1.42 12.37
C THR A 74 4.37 -0.91 10.98
N LYS A 75 3.35 -1.52 10.37
CA LYS A 75 2.88 -1.16 9.04
C LYS A 75 1.59 -0.36 9.16
N VAL A 76 1.56 0.79 8.48
CA VAL A 76 0.38 1.65 8.46
C VAL A 76 -0.19 1.63 7.04
N PHE A 77 -1.41 1.10 6.91
CA PHE A 77 -2.16 1.04 5.66
C PHE A 77 -3.09 2.24 5.58
N ILE A 78 -3.00 3.01 4.50
CA ILE A 78 -3.72 4.28 4.36
C ILE A 78 -4.51 4.29 3.06
N LEU A 79 -5.82 4.55 3.17
CA LEU A 79 -6.68 4.76 2.00
C LEU A 79 -6.36 6.11 1.38
N CYS A 80 -6.01 6.10 0.11
CA CYS A 80 -5.62 7.29 -0.65
C CYS A 80 -6.50 7.46 -1.88
N LYS A 81 -6.75 8.73 -2.25
CA LYS A 81 -7.49 9.10 -3.45
C LYS A 81 -6.55 9.76 -4.45
N VAL A 82 -6.57 9.31 -5.70
CA VAL A 82 -5.78 9.93 -6.78
C VAL A 82 -6.37 11.29 -7.14
N ILE A 83 -5.51 12.29 -7.20
CA ILE A 83 -5.86 13.65 -7.63
C ILE A 83 -5.07 14.09 -8.89
N GLY A 84 -4.12 13.30 -9.35
CA GLY A 84 -3.35 13.61 -10.55
C GLY A 84 -2.19 12.66 -10.76
N GLY A 85 -1.39 12.96 -11.79
CA GLY A 85 -0.19 12.20 -12.10
C GLY A 85 -0.44 10.98 -12.97
N GLU A 86 0.65 10.34 -13.38
CA GLU A 86 0.63 9.09 -14.13
C GLU A 86 1.89 8.29 -13.82
N PHE A 87 1.80 6.97 -13.98
CA PHE A 87 2.94 6.09 -13.73
C PHE A 87 4.03 6.29 -14.78
N GLN A 88 5.27 6.34 -14.29
CA GLN A 88 6.47 6.23 -15.12
C GLN A 88 7.45 5.27 -14.46
N PRO A 89 8.11 4.39 -15.24
CA PRO A 89 9.14 3.51 -14.68
C PRO A 89 10.23 4.33 -13.98
N ASN A 90 10.73 3.79 -12.88
CA ASN A 90 11.73 4.45 -12.04
C ASN A 90 12.73 3.42 -11.51
N LEU A 91 13.63 3.84 -10.62
CA LEU A 91 14.66 2.95 -10.10
C LEU A 91 14.11 1.82 -9.22
N GLU A 92 12.95 2.00 -8.62
CA GLU A 92 12.38 1.05 -7.66
C GLU A 92 11.28 0.19 -8.27
N THR A 93 10.51 0.72 -9.24
CA THR A 93 9.35 0.03 -9.81
C THR A 93 9.38 0.02 -11.33
N ILE A 94 9.04 -1.13 -11.91
CA ILE A 94 9.03 -1.36 -13.36
C ILE A 94 7.63 -1.44 -13.94
N GLY A 95 6.60 -1.51 -13.10
CA GLY A 95 5.22 -1.62 -13.53
C GLY A 95 4.24 -1.10 -12.51
N SER A 96 3.04 -0.81 -12.99
CA SER A 96 1.91 -0.36 -12.18
C SER A 96 0.63 -0.83 -12.85
N ALA A 97 -0.29 -1.41 -12.08
CA ALA A 97 -1.58 -1.86 -12.60
C ALA A 97 -2.60 -1.98 -11.48
N TYR A 98 -3.88 -1.98 -11.86
CA TYR A 98 -5.00 -2.17 -10.95
C TYR A 98 -5.49 -3.62 -11.02
N PHE A 99 -5.75 -4.22 -9.87
CA PHE A 99 -6.14 -5.63 -9.76
C PHE A 99 -7.43 -5.81 -8.98
N GLU A 100 -8.25 -6.75 -9.41
CA GLU A 100 -9.39 -7.22 -8.62
C GLU A 100 -8.90 -8.08 -7.45
N LEU A 101 -9.65 -8.10 -6.35
CA LEU A 101 -9.29 -8.91 -5.19
C LEU A 101 -9.15 -10.40 -5.52
N ASN A 102 -9.98 -10.89 -6.44
CA ASN A 102 -9.97 -12.31 -6.84
C ASN A 102 -8.92 -12.64 -7.92
N ASP A 103 -8.16 -11.66 -8.37
CA ASP A 103 -7.18 -11.84 -9.45
C ASP A 103 -5.87 -11.10 -9.14
N LEU A 104 -5.37 -11.30 -7.93
CA LEU A 104 -4.12 -10.67 -7.49
C LEU A 104 -2.91 -11.35 -8.15
N PRO A 105 -1.88 -10.57 -8.54
CA PRO A 105 -0.64 -11.13 -9.04
C PRO A 105 0.20 -11.72 -7.91
N GLN A 106 1.38 -12.23 -8.24
CA GLN A 106 2.31 -12.73 -7.23
C GLN A 106 2.81 -11.57 -6.36
N LEU A 107 2.49 -11.63 -5.07
CA LEU A 107 2.76 -10.56 -4.12
C LEU A 107 4.11 -10.71 -3.43
N SER A 108 4.69 -9.58 -3.06
CA SER A 108 5.78 -9.51 -2.09
C SER A 108 5.19 -9.67 -0.69
N LEU A 109 5.15 -10.91 -0.18
CA LEU A 109 4.43 -11.25 1.05
C LEU A 109 5.02 -10.62 2.32
N GLY A 110 6.28 -10.23 2.30
CA GLY A 110 6.87 -9.45 3.38
C GLY A 110 6.32 -8.03 3.47
N LYS A 111 5.83 -7.50 2.36
CA LYS A 111 5.27 -6.15 2.25
C LYS A 111 3.77 -6.14 2.42
N ASN A 112 3.06 -7.07 1.78
CA ASN A 112 1.61 -7.21 1.92
C ASN A 112 1.15 -8.62 1.60
N THR A 113 0.10 -9.04 2.28
CA THR A 113 -0.54 -10.34 2.08
C THR A 113 -1.89 -10.16 1.41
N PRO A 114 -2.49 -11.22 0.81
CA PRO A 114 -3.86 -11.15 0.30
C PRO A 114 -4.87 -10.70 1.34
N GLU A 115 -4.71 -11.10 2.60
CA GLU A 115 -5.58 -10.73 3.71
C GLU A 115 -5.49 -9.22 3.99
N GLN A 116 -4.30 -8.65 3.96
CA GLN A 116 -4.09 -7.21 4.15
C GLN A 116 -4.70 -6.41 3.00
N ILE A 117 -4.59 -6.91 1.77
CA ILE A 117 -5.24 -6.29 0.61
C ILE A 117 -6.76 -6.38 0.72
N ALA A 118 -7.29 -7.54 1.13
CA ALA A 118 -8.73 -7.71 1.37
C ALA A 118 -9.26 -6.71 2.38
N LEU A 119 -8.51 -6.45 3.45
CA LEU A 119 -8.84 -5.46 4.45
C LEU A 119 -8.95 -4.04 3.85
N CYS A 120 -8.07 -3.71 2.92
CA CYS A 120 -8.14 -2.45 2.19
C CYS A 120 -9.41 -2.34 1.33
N PHE A 121 -9.83 -3.42 0.69
CA PHE A 121 -11.12 -3.46 -0.04
C PHE A 121 -12.30 -3.24 0.90
N GLU A 122 -12.31 -3.88 2.06
CA GLU A 122 -13.37 -3.67 3.06
C GLU A 122 -13.44 -2.20 3.48
N ALA A 123 -12.30 -1.59 3.78
CA ALA A 123 -12.23 -0.18 4.18
C ALA A 123 -12.71 0.77 3.08
N CYS A 124 -12.41 0.44 1.82
CA CYS A 124 -12.83 1.23 0.67
C CYS A 124 -14.35 1.26 0.52
N HIS A 125 -15.01 0.12 0.74
CA HIS A 125 -16.45 -0.02 0.57
C HIS A 125 -17.26 0.40 1.79
N ALA A 126 -16.66 0.54 2.96
CA ALA A 126 -17.35 0.86 4.19
C ALA A 126 -17.75 2.33 4.26
N LYS A 127 -19.02 2.60 4.67
CA LYS A 127 -19.46 3.98 4.97
C LYS A 127 -18.76 4.52 6.21
N HIS A 128 -18.57 3.67 7.22
CA HIS A 128 -17.86 3.96 8.45
C HIS A 128 -16.77 2.92 8.61
N TRP A 129 -15.58 3.38 8.89
CA TRP A 129 -14.44 2.50 9.08
C TRP A 129 -13.76 2.79 10.40
N GLU A 130 -13.63 1.77 11.20
CA GLU A 130 -12.81 1.79 12.41
C GLU A 130 -11.44 1.21 12.09
N THR A 131 -10.39 1.98 12.34
CA THR A 131 -9.02 1.54 12.07
C THR A 131 -8.73 0.23 12.79
N ARG A 132 -8.32 -0.79 12.04
CA ARG A 132 -7.89 -2.09 12.61
C ARG A 132 -6.47 -1.98 13.12
N PHE A 133 -6.22 -2.54 14.28
CA PHE A 133 -4.85 -2.61 14.80
C PHE A 133 -4.67 -3.83 15.70
N ASP A 134 -3.43 -4.25 15.90
CA ASP A 134 -3.08 -5.39 16.76
C ASP A 134 -1.99 -5.02 17.77
#